data_e2cfc5168fa8f76400949ad943c9077d
#
_entry.id   e2cfc5168fa8f76400949ad943c9077d
#
_cell.length_a   1.000
_cell.length_b   1.000
_cell.length_c   1.000
_cell.angle_alpha   90.00
_cell.angle_beta   90.00
_cell.angle_gamma   90.00
#
_symmetry.space_group_name_H-M   'P 1'
#
loop_
_entity.id
_entity.type
_entity.pdbx_description
1 polymer ?
#
loop_
_entity_poly.entity_id
_entity_poly.type
_entity_poly.pdbx_seq_one_letter_code
_entity_poly.pdbx_strand_id
1 'polypeptide(L)'
;MNVWRLQTNTDSKTGSKIADLCLNNNMIAMGWSLKDSHLPANHSQLINERRNIVTFDDYIKFIKQHEIYGGNISGSVRRMHEISNNDLVWMRYNGIYYLGKFTESSQWLYNADQPFLDQDASNQVNNVEWHRAGDENDVPGAIATALIRGCTFCRINKEGVLEFSQLKYNELTHSNTYDVKMNKAPGVFYSLLSTDDCEDLLCNWLYHEYNYQVMPSTNKKSTELYECVLKCPKSGKSIYIQVKAGTKDICYEDYLELEGDIYLFTTKGIITDKYGKKASSLPQNIHAVSPDKLYQFAFDTKSKNYLSNSISKWVDYLNTH
;
A
#
# COMPACT_ATOMS: atom_id res chain seq x y z
N MET A 1 16.01 3.11 9.18
CA MET A 1 15.51 3.52 7.86
C MET A 1 14.09 3.06 7.70
N ASN A 2 13.21 3.92 7.19
CA ASN A 2 11.79 3.64 7.00
C ASN A 2 11.40 3.89 5.55
N VAL A 3 10.29 3.24 5.13
CA VAL A 3 9.60 3.58 3.88
C VAL A 3 8.28 4.25 4.25
N TRP A 4 8.09 5.43 3.71
CA TRP A 4 6.91 6.24 3.91
C TRP A 4 6.03 6.22 2.66
N ARG A 5 4.77 6.56 2.81
CA ARG A 5 3.89 6.92 1.72
C ARG A 5 3.35 8.32 1.91
N LEU A 6 3.22 9.04 0.82
CA LEU A 6 2.48 10.30 0.73
C LEU A 6 1.29 10.10 -0.20
N GLN A 7 0.09 10.21 0.34
CA GLN A 7 -1.15 10.16 -0.43
C GLN A 7 -1.65 11.59 -0.68
N THR A 8 -1.61 12.04 -1.92
CA THR A 8 -2.01 13.38 -2.31
C THR A 8 -3.47 13.50 -2.75
N ASN A 9 -4.15 12.37 -3.02
CA ASN A 9 -5.52 12.33 -3.53
C ASN A 9 -6.61 12.29 -2.44
N THR A 10 -6.36 12.91 -1.29
CA THR A 10 -7.35 12.97 -0.20
C THR A 10 -8.51 13.92 -0.49
N ASP A 11 -8.32 14.86 -1.43
CA ASP A 11 -9.35 15.74 -1.99
C ASP A 11 -9.16 15.83 -3.50
N SER A 12 -10.18 15.41 -4.26
CA SER A 12 -10.15 15.38 -5.74
C SER A 12 -9.93 16.75 -6.38
N LYS A 13 -10.16 17.85 -5.67
CA LYS A 13 -9.97 19.22 -6.18
C LYS A 13 -8.56 19.77 -5.97
N THR A 14 -7.83 19.28 -4.97
CA THR A 14 -6.52 19.83 -4.58
C THR A 14 -5.38 18.80 -4.70
N GLY A 15 -5.67 17.52 -4.69
CA GLY A 15 -4.67 16.45 -4.62
C GLY A 15 -3.66 16.45 -5.77
N SER A 16 -4.10 16.72 -7.01
CA SER A 16 -3.18 16.84 -8.14
C SER A 16 -2.24 18.02 -8.02
N LYS A 17 -2.71 19.15 -7.51
CA LYS A 17 -1.88 20.34 -7.29
C LYS A 17 -0.81 20.12 -6.24
N ILE A 18 -1.12 19.37 -5.17
CA ILE A 18 -0.13 19.03 -4.13
C ILE A 18 0.94 18.10 -4.69
N ALA A 19 0.58 17.11 -5.51
CA ALA A 19 1.55 16.23 -6.14
C ALA A 19 2.50 16.99 -7.07
N ASP A 20 1.97 17.88 -7.93
CA ASP A 20 2.77 18.76 -8.79
C ASP A 20 3.71 19.65 -7.96
N LEU A 21 3.19 20.21 -6.86
CA LEU A 21 3.96 21.04 -5.96
C LEU A 21 5.14 20.25 -5.35
N CYS A 22 4.89 19.01 -4.90
CA CYS A 22 5.92 18.14 -4.33
C CYS A 22 7.03 17.84 -5.34
N LEU A 23 6.66 17.46 -6.57
CA LEU A 23 7.62 17.11 -7.62
C LEU A 23 8.40 18.33 -8.11
N ASN A 24 7.73 19.45 -8.35
CA ASN A 24 8.36 20.66 -8.90
C ASN A 24 9.30 21.37 -7.92
N ASN A 25 9.06 21.19 -6.61
CA ASN A 25 9.85 21.86 -5.57
C ASN A 25 10.72 20.90 -4.75
N ASN A 26 10.87 19.65 -5.17
CA ASN A 26 11.67 18.63 -4.47
C ASN A 26 11.34 18.56 -2.96
N MET A 27 10.06 18.37 -2.65
CA MET A 27 9.57 18.33 -1.28
C MET A 27 8.40 17.33 -1.12
N ILE A 28 8.03 17.05 0.12
CA ILE A 28 6.68 16.58 0.44
C ILE A 28 5.89 17.72 1.08
N ALA A 29 4.60 17.78 0.79
CA ALA A 29 3.70 18.79 1.36
C ALA A 29 2.35 18.17 1.71
N MET A 30 1.73 18.71 2.77
CA MET A 30 0.39 18.30 3.18
C MET A 30 -0.34 19.41 3.93
N GLY A 31 -1.63 19.20 4.10
CA GLY A 31 -2.57 20.11 4.74
C GLY A 31 -2.31 20.42 6.21
N TRP A 32 -3.37 20.76 6.92
CA TRP A 32 -3.32 21.36 8.26
C TRP A 32 -2.62 22.72 8.24
N SER A 33 -2.75 23.40 7.10
CA SER A 33 -2.35 24.79 6.94
C SER A 33 -3.26 25.66 7.80
N LEU A 34 -2.66 26.52 8.61
CA LEU A 34 -3.39 27.40 9.49
C LEU A 34 -4.03 28.55 8.66
N LYS A 35 -4.99 28.20 7.77
CA LYS A 35 -5.69 29.16 6.89
C LYS A 35 -6.40 30.23 7.69
N ASP A 36 -6.61 31.40 7.11
CA ASP A 36 -7.30 32.51 7.78
C ASP A 36 -8.69 32.10 8.27
N SER A 37 -9.39 31.24 7.52
CA SER A 37 -10.70 30.69 7.90
C SER A 37 -10.66 29.78 9.14
N HIS A 38 -9.51 29.29 9.54
CA HIS A 38 -9.32 28.45 10.71
C HIS A 38 -8.86 29.23 11.94
N LEU A 39 -8.49 30.52 11.77
CA LEU A 39 -8.08 31.38 12.85
C LEU A 39 -9.30 31.94 13.58
N PRO A 40 -9.21 32.20 14.91
CA PRO A 40 -10.27 32.85 15.68
C PRO A 40 -10.63 34.25 15.14
N ALA A 41 -11.81 34.74 15.46
CA ALA A 41 -12.21 36.11 15.15
C ALA A 41 -11.17 37.11 15.72
N ASN A 42 -10.89 38.21 15.01
CA ASN A 42 -9.81 39.19 15.29
C ASN A 42 -8.39 38.68 14.96
N HIS A 43 -8.24 37.96 13.90
CA HIS A 43 -7.05 37.20 13.50
C HIS A 43 -5.91 38.02 12.86
N SER A 44 -6.03 39.33 12.66
CA SER A 44 -4.96 40.12 12.01
C SER A 44 -3.58 39.97 12.68
N GLN A 45 -3.56 39.87 14.00
CA GLN A 45 -2.32 39.63 14.76
C GLN A 45 -1.84 38.18 14.52
N LEU A 46 -2.74 37.20 14.53
CA LEU A 46 -2.42 35.77 14.36
C LEU A 46 -1.87 35.48 12.96
N ILE A 47 -2.31 36.20 11.92
CA ILE A 47 -1.74 36.09 10.56
C ILE A 47 -0.25 36.43 10.58
N ASN A 48 0.15 37.45 11.34
CA ASN A 48 1.56 37.83 11.47
C ASN A 48 2.32 36.81 12.35
N GLU A 49 1.75 36.41 13.48
CA GLU A 49 2.36 35.42 14.38
C GLU A 49 2.58 34.08 13.67
N ARG A 50 1.63 33.63 12.84
CA ARG A 50 1.74 32.40 12.03
C ARG A 50 2.99 32.40 11.14
N ARG A 51 3.41 33.55 10.62
CA ARG A 51 4.62 33.70 9.80
C ARG A 51 5.91 33.48 10.58
N ASN A 52 5.85 33.55 11.90
CA ASN A 52 7.00 33.36 12.79
C ASN A 52 7.15 31.91 13.24
N ILE A 53 6.34 30.97 12.73
CA ILE A 53 6.48 29.54 12.99
C ILE A 53 7.72 29.05 12.24
N VAL A 54 8.77 28.70 12.98
CA VAL A 54 10.04 28.23 12.44
C VAL A 54 10.24 26.74 12.75
N THR A 55 9.89 26.31 13.95
CA THR A 55 10.07 24.94 14.42
C THR A 55 8.74 24.21 14.51
N PHE A 56 8.81 22.86 14.55
CA PHE A 56 7.62 22.04 14.79
C PHE A 56 6.98 22.32 16.16
N ASP A 57 7.79 22.62 17.15
CA ASP A 57 7.30 22.99 18.49
C ASP A 57 6.57 24.34 18.48
N ASP A 58 7.02 25.32 17.70
CA ASP A 58 6.30 26.58 17.50
C ASP A 58 4.93 26.33 16.85
N TYR A 59 4.87 25.44 15.84
CA TYR A 59 3.62 25.05 15.19
C TYR A 59 2.66 24.38 16.18
N ILE A 60 3.16 23.45 17.01
CA ILE A 60 2.36 22.81 18.06
C ILE A 60 1.86 23.84 19.08
N LYS A 61 2.74 24.72 19.53
CA LYS A 61 2.42 25.77 20.51
C LYS A 61 1.34 26.71 19.97
N PHE A 62 1.48 27.15 18.73
CA PHE A 62 0.52 28.01 18.07
C PHE A 62 -0.88 27.40 18.01
N ILE A 63 -1.00 26.14 17.57
CA ILE A 63 -2.26 25.42 17.51
C ILE A 63 -2.93 25.30 18.89
N LYS A 64 -2.16 24.93 19.91
CA LYS A 64 -2.68 24.75 21.28
C LYS A 64 -3.09 26.08 21.93
N GLN A 65 -2.25 27.08 21.76
CA GLN A 65 -2.47 28.40 22.37
C GLN A 65 -3.74 29.09 21.83
N HIS A 66 -4.04 28.86 20.56
CA HIS A 66 -5.18 29.50 19.88
C HIS A 66 -6.33 28.51 19.61
N GLU A 67 -6.28 27.32 20.19
CA GLU A 67 -7.30 26.25 20.07
C GLU A 67 -7.68 25.91 18.62
N ILE A 68 -6.76 26.16 17.66
CA ILE A 68 -6.99 25.84 16.26
C ILE A 68 -7.12 24.31 16.12
N TYR A 69 -8.08 23.84 15.33
CA TYR A 69 -8.43 22.42 15.23
C TYR A 69 -8.77 21.78 16.60
N GLY A 70 -9.28 22.57 17.56
CA GLY A 70 -9.54 22.11 18.93
C GLY A 70 -8.27 21.73 19.69
N GLY A 71 -7.14 22.40 19.39
CA GLY A 71 -5.84 22.09 20.01
C GLY A 71 -5.18 20.77 19.55
N ASN A 72 -5.79 20.09 18.58
CA ASN A 72 -5.30 18.80 18.08
C ASN A 72 -4.36 18.97 16.88
N ILE A 73 -3.47 17.99 16.69
CA ILE A 73 -2.53 17.94 15.59
C ILE A 73 -2.67 16.60 14.88
N SER A 74 -2.76 16.64 13.55
CA SER A 74 -2.83 15.42 12.73
C SER A 74 -1.66 14.47 13.00
N GLY A 75 -1.97 13.18 13.16
CA GLY A 75 -0.94 12.15 13.24
C GLY A 75 -0.05 12.11 12.00
N SER A 76 -0.56 12.49 10.84
CA SER A 76 0.25 12.57 9.61
C SER A 76 1.27 13.70 9.68
N VAL A 77 0.89 14.89 10.17
CA VAL A 77 1.82 16.02 10.36
C VAL A 77 2.90 15.67 11.39
N ARG A 78 2.52 15.02 12.51
CA ARG A 78 3.50 14.55 13.50
C ARG A 78 4.54 13.61 12.89
N ARG A 79 4.11 12.69 12.03
CA ARG A 79 5.02 11.72 11.38
C ARG A 79 5.97 12.39 10.39
N MET A 80 5.62 13.53 9.78
CA MET A 80 6.56 14.29 8.96
C MET A 80 7.80 14.74 9.74
N HIS A 81 7.65 15.02 11.03
CA HIS A 81 8.77 15.38 11.91
C HIS A 81 9.61 14.15 12.35
N GLU A 82 9.09 12.93 12.17
CA GLU A 82 9.82 11.68 12.50
C GLU A 82 10.74 11.19 11.36
N ILE A 83 10.76 11.88 10.23
CA ILE A 83 11.56 11.52 9.06
C ILE A 83 13.05 11.61 9.39
N SER A 84 13.81 10.63 8.95
CA SER A 84 15.25 10.58 9.11
C SER A 84 15.95 10.59 7.75
N ASN A 85 17.22 11.02 7.76
CA ASN A 85 18.07 10.92 6.57
C ASN A 85 18.09 9.48 6.02
N ASN A 86 18.08 9.37 4.70
CA ASN A 86 17.99 8.13 3.92
C ASN A 86 16.65 7.38 4.00
N ASP A 87 15.65 7.86 4.75
CA ASP A 87 14.30 7.33 4.64
C ASP A 87 13.79 7.51 3.20
N LEU A 88 12.94 6.59 2.75
CA LEU A 88 12.36 6.59 1.41
C LEU A 88 10.86 6.91 1.48
N VAL A 89 10.33 7.53 0.43
CA VAL A 89 8.90 7.87 0.37
C VAL A 89 8.32 7.55 -1.00
N TRP A 90 7.16 6.91 -1.01
CA TRP A 90 6.40 6.66 -2.22
C TRP A 90 5.24 7.65 -2.36
N MET A 91 5.01 8.13 -3.57
CA MET A 91 3.86 8.92 -3.97
C MET A 91 3.31 8.41 -5.30
N ARG A 92 1.99 8.45 -5.47
CA ARG A 92 1.32 8.15 -6.74
C ARG A 92 0.66 9.42 -7.28
N TYR A 93 0.94 9.72 -8.55
CA TYR A 93 0.34 10.84 -9.25
C TYR A 93 0.03 10.48 -10.72
N ASN A 94 -1.20 10.69 -11.16
CA ASN A 94 -1.67 10.38 -12.53
C ASN A 94 -1.31 8.97 -13.00
N GLY A 95 -1.48 7.97 -12.14
CA GLY A 95 -1.16 6.56 -12.46
C GLY A 95 0.31 6.21 -12.38
N ILE A 96 1.20 7.19 -12.20
CA ILE A 96 2.64 7.01 -12.09
C ILE A 96 3.05 6.99 -10.62
N TYR A 97 3.97 6.12 -10.28
CA TYR A 97 4.60 6.02 -8.97
C TYR A 97 5.95 6.74 -8.98
N TYR A 98 6.19 7.46 -7.90
CA TYR A 98 7.43 8.19 -7.67
C TYR A 98 8.05 7.71 -6.38
N LEU A 99 9.36 7.50 -6.38
CA LEU A 99 10.17 7.18 -5.22
C LEU A 99 11.03 8.38 -4.86
N GLY A 100 10.86 8.88 -3.65
CA GLY A 100 11.64 9.96 -3.09
C GLY A 100 12.60 9.46 -2.01
N LYS A 101 13.75 10.13 -1.88
CA LYS A 101 14.70 9.93 -0.80
C LYS A 101 14.88 11.22 -0.02
N PHE A 102 14.83 11.11 1.31
CA PHE A 102 15.19 12.21 2.20
C PHE A 102 16.71 12.28 2.37
N THR A 103 17.24 13.47 2.24
CA THR A 103 18.69 13.76 2.33
C THR A 103 19.06 14.31 3.72
N GLU A 104 20.34 14.52 3.98
CA GLU A 104 20.81 15.14 5.23
C GLU A 104 20.28 16.57 5.44
N SER A 105 19.95 17.25 4.34
CA SER A 105 19.38 18.60 4.36
C SER A 105 17.84 18.61 4.40
N SER A 106 17.20 17.44 4.36
CA SER A 106 15.74 17.36 4.47
C SER A 106 15.28 17.71 5.88
N GLN A 107 14.42 18.70 5.99
CA GLN A 107 13.90 19.14 7.27
C GLN A 107 12.45 19.60 7.15
N TRP A 108 11.70 19.41 8.22
CA TRP A 108 10.35 19.94 8.33
C TRP A 108 10.38 21.46 8.40
N LEU A 109 9.41 22.10 7.74
CA LEU A 109 9.16 23.53 7.83
C LEU A 109 7.65 23.81 7.71
N TYR A 110 7.23 24.92 8.26
CA TYR A 110 5.89 25.47 8.07
C TYR A 110 5.97 26.66 7.09
N ASN A 111 5.28 26.58 5.97
CA ASN A 111 5.27 27.65 4.98
C ASN A 111 3.94 28.42 5.04
N ALA A 112 3.99 29.67 5.49
CA ALA A 112 2.85 30.56 5.65
C ALA A 112 2.54 31.40 4.41
N ASP A 113 3.23 31.20 3.29
CA ASP A 113 2.98 31.96 2.06
C ASP A 113 1.63 31.56 1.44
N GLN A 114 0.97 32.56 0.85
CA GLN A 114 -0.41 32.43 0.39
C GLN A 114 -0.63 31.25 -0.59
N PRO A 115 0.24 30.97 -1.56
CA PRO A 115 0.04 29.84 -2.49
C PRO A 115 0.00 28.48 -1.79
N PHE A 116 0.73 28.31 -0.68
CA PHE A 116 0.74 27.07 0.09
C PHE A 116 -0.45 26.98 1.05
N LEU A 117 -0.85 28.12 1.62
CA LEU A 117 -2.06 28.20 2.42
C LEU A 117 -3.30 27.86 1.60
N ASP A 118 -3.44 28.45 0.40
CA ASP A 118 -4.57 28.24 -0.49
C ASP A 118 -4.71 26.78 -0.94
N GLN A 119 -3.58 26.12 -1.18
CA GLN A 119 -3.53 24.71 -1.61
C GLN A 119 -3.57 23.72 -0.44
N ASP A 120 -3.62 24.21 0.80
CA ASP A 120 -3.52 23.39 2.01
C ASP A 120 -2.24 22.51 2.01
N ALA A 121 -1.08 23.16 1.84
CA ALA A 121 0.22 22.54 1.64
C ALA A 121 1.33 23.18 2.50
N SER A 122 0.98 23.77 3.65
CA SER A 122 1.90 24.54 4.49
C SER A 122 2.86 23.68 5.31
N ASN A 123 2.47 22.46 5.68
CA ASN A 123 3.39 21.52 6.32
C ASN A 123 4.24 20.84 5.26
N GLN A 124 5.54 21.05 5.29
CA GLN A 124 6.46 20.61 4.25
C GLN A 124 7.68 19.89 4.85
N VAL A 125 8.30 19.01 4.06
CA VAL A 125 9.68 18.57 4.24
C VAL A 125 10.38 18.81 2.91
N ASN A 126 11.39 19.65 2.94
CA ASN A 126 12.16 20.04 1.74
C ASN A 126 13.26 19.02 1.38
N ASN A 127 13.95 19.29 0.27
CA ASN A 127 15.12 18.54 -0.20
C ASN A 127 14.86 17.02 -0.32
N VAL A 128 13.78 16.67 -1.01
CA VAL A 128 13.44 15.28 -1.37
C VAL A 128 13.90 15.01 -2.79
N GLU A 129 14.72 13.99 -2.98
CA GLU A 129 15.17 13.55 -4.31
C GLU A 129 14.12 12.64 -4.93
N TRP A 130 13.29 13.16 -5.85
CA TRP A 130 12.22 12.41 -6.51
C TRP A 130 12.68 11.75 -7.81
N HIS A 131 12.32 10.47 -7.98
CA HIS A 131 12.55 9.70 -9.20
C HIS A 131 11.25 9.05 -9.66
N ARG A 132 11.01 9.07 -10.98
CA ARG A 132 9.87 8.36 -11.58
C ARG A 132 10.18 6.86 -11.57
N ALA A 133 9.35 6.08 -10.87
CA ALA A 133 9.57 4.64 -10.69
C ALA A 133 8.82 3.77 -11.71
N GLY A 134 7.76 4.28 -12.33
CA GLY A 134 6.96 3.55 -13.31
C GLY A 134 5.46 3.61 -13.03
N ASP A 135 4.71 2.66 -13.55
CA ASP A 135 3.27 2.52 -13.30
C ASP A 135 2.98 1.42 -12.24
N GLU A 136 1.71 1.02 -12.12
CA GLU A 136 1.27 0.04 -11.13
C GLU A 136 1.91 -1.35 -11.34
N ASN A 137 2.28 -1.69 -12.57
CA ASN A 137 2.99 -2.93 -12.87
C ASN A 137 4.45 -2.92 -12.38
N ASP A 138 5.04 -1.74 -12.15
CA ASP A 138 6.44 -1.59 -11.75
C ASP A 138 6.66 -1.54 -10.24
N VAL A 139 5.58 -1.62 -9.45
CA VAL A 139 5.64 -1.54 -8.00
C VAL A 139 4.97 -2.73 -7.33
N PRO A 140 5.44 -3.17 -6.15
CA PRO A 140 4.77 -4.20 -5.36
C PRO A 140 3.32 -3.87 -5.03
N GLY A 141 2.46 -4.89 -4.99
CA GLY A 141 1.07 -4.75 -4.58
C GLY A 141 0.90 -4.11 -3.18
N ALA A 142 1.85 -4.34 -2.28
CA ALA A 142 1.88 -3.70 -0.96
C ALA A 142 2.03 -2.17 -1.05
N ILE A 143 2.85 -1.65 -1.98
CA ILE A 143 3.03 -0.22 -2.21
C ILE A 143 1.79 0.35 -2.91
N ALA A 144 1.30 -0.33 -3.96
CA ALA A 144 0.10 0.09 -4.68
C ALA A 144 -1.10 0.21 -3.73
N THR A 145 -1.37 -0.83 -2.93
CA THR A 145 -2.45 -0.84 -1.94
C THR A 145 -2.26 0.26 -0.88
N ALA A 146 -1.02 0.48 -0.41
CA ALA A 146 -0.74 1.52 0.57
C ALA A 146 -1.11 2.92 0.05
N LEU A 147 -0.97 3.19 -1.23
CA LEU A 147 -1.25 4.50 -1.84
C LEU A 147 -2.72 4.69 -2.27
N ILE A 148 -3.58 3.67 -2.15
CA ILE A 148 -5.01 3.77 -2.47
C ILE A 148 -5.83 4.21 -1.25
N ARG A 149 -5.54 3.66 -0.05
CA ARG A 149 -6.36 3.84 1.16
C ARG A 149 -5.49 4.11 2.39
N GLY A 150 -6.02 4.90 3.32
CA GLY A 150 -5.46 5.12 4.67
C GLY A 150 -5.02 6.57 4.91
N CYS A 151 -4.08 6.78 5.84
CA CYS A 151 -3.63 8.12 6.25
C CYS A 151 -2.82 8.81 5.15
N THR A 152 -2.83 10.14 5.14
CA THR A 152 -2.11 10.96 4.16
C THR A 152 -0.61 10.70 4.16
N PHE A 153 0.00 10.58 5.35
CA PHE A 153 1.41 10.28 5.50
C PHE A 153 1.62 9.25 6.61
N CYS A 154 2.19 8.10 6.27
CA CYS A 154 2.54 7.05 7.23
C CYS A 154 3.56 6.06 6.66
N ARG A 155 4.11 5.23 7.55
CA ARG A 155 5.06 4.17 7.18
C ARG A 155 4.35 3.02 6.44
N ILE A 156 5.06 2.42 5.52
CA ILE A 156 4.68 1.16 4.87
C ILE A 156 5.44 0.03 5.58
N ASN A 157 4.79 -0.60 6.55
CA ASN A 157 5.38 -1.69 7.35
C ASN A 157 4.96 -3.05 6.76
N LYS A 158 5.52 -3.39 5.59
CA LYS A 158 5.29 -4.68 4.93
C LYS A 158 6.63 -5.34 4.62
N GLU A 159 6.70 -6.66 4.74
CA GLU A 159 7.90 -7.43 4.48
C GLU A 159 8.39 -7.20 3.05
N GLY A 160 9.70 -7.01 2.89
CA GLY A 160 10.35 -6.81 1.60
C GLY A 160 10.15 -5.42 0.96
N VAL A 161 9.29 -4.55 1.51
CA VAL A 161 9.04 -3.22 0.92
C VAL A 161 10.25 -2.30 1.10
N LEU A 162 10.96 -2.38 2.20
CA LEU A 162 12.17 -1.60 2.41
C LEU A 162 13.26 -2.02 1.41
N GLU A 163 13.54 -3.31 1.33
CA GLU A 163 14.55 -3.88 0.45
C GLU A 163 14.22 -3.58 -1.02
N PHE A 164 12.97 -3.78 -1.44
CA PHE A 164 12.52 -3.41 -2.78
C PHE A 164 12.73 -1.92 -3.06
N SER A 165 12.35 -1.05 -2.12
CA SER A 165 12.48 0.41 -2.32
C SER A 165 13.95 0.83 -2.44
N GLN A 166 14.85 0.20 -1.70
CA GLN A 166 16.29 0.43 -1.77
C GLN A 166 16.89 -0.03 -3.10
N LEU A 167 16.55 -1.25 -3.55
CA LEU A 167 16.98 -1.77 -4.85
C LEU A 167 16.43 -0.91 -5.99
N LYS A 168 15.16 -0.52 -5.91
CA LYS A 168 14.54 0.36 -6.90
C LYS A 168 15.19 1.75 -6.94
N TYR A 169 15.56 2.30 -5.79
CA TYR A 169 16.32 3.55 -5.76
C TYR A 169 17.69 3.42 -6.45
N ASN A 170 18.42 2.34 -6.17
CA ASN A 170 19.70 2.05 -6.85
C ASN A 170 19.53 1.95 -8.37
N GLU A 171 18.49 1.23 -8.83
CA GLU A 171 18.14 1.11 -10.25
C GLU A 171 17.89 2.48 -10.89
N LEU A 172 17.03 3.30 -10.28
CA LEU A 172 16.62 4.60 -10.80
C LEU A 172 17.76 5.63 -10.84
N THR A 173 18.70 5.51 -9.91
CA THR A 173 19.85 6.45 -9.81
C THR A 173 21.12 5.90 -10.45
N HIS A 174 21.10 4.67 -10.98
CA HIS A 174 22.27 3.96 -11.49
C HIS A 174 23.43 3.94 -10.46
N SER A 175 23.08 3.72 -9.18
CA SER A 175 24.02 3.75 -8.05
C SER A 175 23.97 2.45 -7.24
N ASN A 176 24.94 2.29 -6.36
CA ASN A 176 24.97 1.25 -5.32
C ASN A 176 24.85 1.89 -3.93
N THR A 177 23.92 2.82 -3.76
CA THR A 177 23.70 3.53 -2.50
C THR A 177 23.33 2.57 -1.36
N TYR A 178 22.58 1.53 -1.67
CA TYR A 178 22.15 0.51 -0.71
C TYR A 178 22.75 -0.85 -1.08
N ASP A 179 23.46 -1.47 -0.13
CA ASP A 179 23.89 -2.88 -0.23
C ASP A 179 22.83 -3.75 0.43
N VAL A 180 21.92 -4.28 -0.38
CA VAL A 180 20.74 -5.01 0.11
C VAL A 180 20.38 -6.16 -0.83
N LYS A 181 19.82 -7.23 -0.26
CA LYS A 181 19.28 -8.38 -0.99
C LYS A 181 17.85 -8.67 -0.55
N MET A 182 17.03 -9.13 -1.49
CA MET A 182 15.67 -9.58 -1.18
C MET A 182 15.69 -10.92 -0.44
N ASN A 183 14.89 -11.03 0.61
CA ASN A 183 14.66 -12.30 1.27
C ASN A 183 13.61 -13.11 0.47
N LYS A 184 13.93 -14.36 0.14
CA LYS A 184 13.02 -15.30 -0.55
C LYS A 184 12.07 -15.99 0.41
N ALA A 185 11.37 -15.23 1.25
CA ALA A 185 10.36 -15.75 2.17
C ALA A 185 8.95 -15.61 1.59
N PRO A 186 8.00 -16.51 1.94
CA PRO A 186 6.61 -16.39 1.50
C PRO A 186 5.99 -15.02 1.79
N GLY A 187 6.24 -14.44 2.97
CA GLY A 187 5.71 -13.14 3.35
C GLY A 187 6.21 -12.00 2.46
N VAL A 188 7.47 -12.05 2.00
CA VAL A 188 8.02 -11.11 1.03
C VAL A 188 7.35 -11.28 -0.33
N PHE A 189 7.28 -12.52 -0.84
CA PHE A 189 6.64 -12.83 -2.10
C PHE A 189 5.21 -12.29 -2.16
N TYR A 190 4.37 -12.60 -1.16
CA TYR A 190 2.99 -12.10 -1.11
C TYR A 190 2.87 -10.58 -0.95
N SER A 191 3.90 -9.91 -0.45
CA SER A 191 3.92 -8.44 -0.42
C SER A 191 4.20 -7.81 -1.79
N LEU A 192 4.84 -8.56 -2.69
CA LEU A 192 5.08 -8.13 -4.07
C LEU A 192 3.83 -8.30 -4.94
N LEU A 193 3.02 -9.33 -4.69
CA LEU A 193 1.80 -9.62 -5.44
C LEU A 193 0.70 -8.60 -5.15
N SER A 194 -0.09 -8.26 -6.17
CA SER A 194 -1.38 -7.60 -6.02
C SER A 194 -2.43 -8.58 -5.45
N THR A 195 -3.62 -8.07 -5.12
CA THR A 195 -4.75 -8.94 -4.74
C THR A 195 -5.14 -9.86 -5.90
N ASP A 196 -5.22 -9.30 -7.11
CA ASP A 196 -5.57 -10.03 -8.33
C ASP A 196 -4.53 -11.11 -8.65
N ASP A 197 -3.22 -10.84 -8.44
CA ASP A 197 -2.18 -11.86 -8.58
C ASP A 197 -2.36 -13.02 -7.59
N CYS A 198 -2.83 -12.75 -6.38
CA CYS A 198 -3.11 -13.81 -5.40
C CYS A 198 -4.30 -14.68 -5.80
N GLU A 199 -5.31 -14.09 -6.45
CA GLU A 199 -6.45 -14.80 -7.02
C GLU A 199 -6.00 -15.67 -8.22
N ASP A 200 -5.26 -15.08 -9.14
CA ASP A 200 -4.68 -15.78 -10.29
C ASP A 200 -3.78 -16.94 -9.86
N LEU A 201 -2.96 -16.73 -8.82
CA LEU A 201 -2.07 -17.78 -8.32
C LEU A 201 -2.84 -18.99 -7.80
N LEU A 202 -3.94 -18.76 -7.05
CA LEU A 202 -4.81 -19.84 -6.59
C LEU A 202 -5.50 -20.55 -7.78
N CYS A 203 -6.03 -19.79 -8.74
CA CYS A 203 -6.66 -20.34 -9.95
C CYS A 203 -5.68 -21.20 -10.76
N ASN A 204 -4.46 -20.69 -10.97
CA ASN A 204 -3.42 -21.38 -11.73
C ASN A 204 -2.98 -22.66 -11.04
N TRP A 205 -2.84 -22.65 -9.71
CA TRP A 205 -2.56 -23.83 -8.93
C TRP A 205 -3.69 -24.88 -9.03
N LEU A 206 -4.97 -24.47 -8.91
CA LEU A 206 -6.13 -25.35 -9.05
C LEU A 206 -6.23 -25.94 -10.47
N TYR A 207 -5.88 -25.16 -11.50
CA TYR A 207 -5.79 -25.68 -12.86
C TYR A 207 -4.69 -26.72 -13.01
N HIS A 208 -3.50 -26.45 -12.49
CA HIS A 208 -2.36 -27.34 -12.53
C HIS A 208 -2.63 -28.68 -11.81
N GLU A 209 -3.16 -28.63 -10.57
CA GLU A 209 -3.35 -29.82 -9.74
C GLU A 209 -4.58 -30.64 -10.13
N TYR A 210 -5.68 -29.98 -10.51
CA TYR A 210 -6.98 -30.61 -10.66
C TYR A 210 -7.61 -30.42 -12.05
N ASN A 211 -6.96 -29.64 -12.92
CA ASN A 211 -7.49 -29.27 -14.24
C ASN A 211 -8.84 -28.50 -14.12
N TYR A 212 -9.05 -27.73 -13.05
CA TYR A 212 -10.26 -26.89 -12.91
C TYR A 212 -10.18 -25.69 -13.82
N GLN A 213 -11.27 -25.37 -14.50
CA GLN A 213 -11.34 -24.31 -15.50
C GLN A 213 -12.07 -23.09 -14.96
N VAL A 214 -11.44 -21.92 -15.02
CA VAL A 214 -12.04 -20.64 -14.61
C VAL A 214 -13.22 -20.30 -15.53
N MET A 215 -14.33 -19.87 -14.95
CA MET A 215 -15.48 -19.32 -15.68
C MET A 215 -15.37 -17.80 -15.77
N PRO A 216 -14.86 -17.22 -16.87
CA PRO A 216 -14.48 -15.81 -16.96
C PRO A 216 -15.63 -14.83 -16.67
N SER A 217 -16.88 -15.23 -16.92
CA SER A 217 -18.07 -14.39 -16.64
C SER A 217 -18.30 -14.18 -15.15
N THR A 218 -17.72 -14.99 -14.27
CA THR A 218 -17.91 -14.90 -12.83
C THR A 218 -16.97 -13.89 -12.17
N ASN A 219 -15.80 -13.64 -12.72
CA ASN A 219 -14.85 -12.62 -12.23
C ASN A 219 -15.37 -11.18 -12.38
N LYS A 220 -16.43 -10.96 -13.16
CA LYS A 220 -17.01 -9.63 -13.40
C LYS A 220 -18.13 -9.28 -12.42
N LYS A 221 -18.54 -10.24 -11.61
CA LYS A 221 -19.61 -10.04 -10.62
C LYS A 221 -18.95 -9.80 -9.27
N SER A 222 -19.05 -8.57 -8.78
CA SER A 222 -18.68 -8.24 -7.40
C SER A 222 -19.64 -8.99 -6.46
N THR A 223 -19.27 -10.20 -6.08
CA THR A 223 -19.96 -10.95 -5.03
C THR A 223 -19.13 -10.80 -3.75
N GLU A 224 -19.78 -10.53 -2.62
CA GLU A 224 -19.08 -10.40 -1.34
C GLU A 224 -18.51 -11.74 -0.85
N LEU A 225 -19.03 -12.85 -1.39
CA LEU A 225 -18.80 -14.19 -0.86
C LEU A 225 -17.66 -14.95 -1.55
N TYR A 226 -17.43 -14.74 -2.84
CA TYR A 226 -16.35 -15.41 -3.59
C TYR A 226 -15.84 -14.53 -4.75
N GLU A 227 -14.57 -14.72 -5.12
CA GLU A 227 -13.94 -13.93 -6.19
C GLU A 227 -14.33 -14.46 -7.59
N CYS A 228 -14.24 -15.77 -7.79
CA CYS A 228 -14.66 -16.38 -9.05
C CYS A 228 -15.13 -17.84 -8.86
N VAL A 229 -15.72 -18.41 -9.92
CA VAL A 229 -16.13 -19.81 -9.99
C VAL A 229 -15.31 -20.54 -11.02
N LEU A 230 -14.80 -21.72 -10.65
CA LEU A 230 -14.21 -22.69 -11.57
C LEU A 230 -15.17 -23.87 -11.77
N LYS A 231 -14.93 -24.65 -12.81
CA LYS A 231 -15.64 -25.90 -13.09
C LYS A 231 -14.68 -27.07 -13.14
N CYS A 232 -15.08 -28.17 -12.53
CA CYS A 232 -14.42 -29.46 -12.75
C CYS A 232 -14.90 -30.06 -14.09
N PRO A 233 -14.06 -30.21 -15.13
CA PRO A 233 -14.50 -30.69 -16.44
C PRO A 233 -15.04 -32.10 -16.40
N LYS A 234 -14.55 -32.94 -15.45
CA LYS A 234 -14.96 -34.35 -15.34
C LYS A 234 -16.35 -34.54 -14.73
N SER A 235 -16.71 -33.71 -13.73
CA SER A 235 -17.96 -33.87 -12.97
C SER A 235 -18.98 -32.77 -13.21
N GLY A 236 -18.58 -31.66 -13.82
CA GLY A 236 -19.40 -30.45 -13.92
C GLY A 236 -19.59 -29.71 -12.60
N LYS A 237 -18.97 -30.16 -11.50
CA LYS A 237 -19.10 -29.54 -10.16
C LYS A 237 -18.55 -28.12 -10.17
N SER A 238 -19.23 -27.22 -9.47
CA SER A 238 -18.76 -25.84 -9.25
C SER A 238 -17.71 -25.83 -8.15
N ILE A 239 -16.69 -24.99 -8.34
CA ILE A 239 -15.60 -24.76 -7.42
C ILE A 239 -15.57 -23.26 -7.15
N TYR A 240 -15.73 -22.86 -5.91
CA TYR A 240 -15.71 -21.47 -5.47
C TYR A 240 -14.37 -21.13 -4.85
N ILE A 241 -13.82 -19.97 -5.16
CA ILE A 241 -12.59 -19.50 -4.51
C ILE A 241 -12.83 -18.19 -3.77
N GLN A 242 -12.20 -18.07 -2.62
CA GLN A 242 -12.11 -16.83 -1.87
C GLN A 242 -10.67 -16.57 -1.47
N VAL A 243 -10.20 -15.37 -1.77
CA VAL A 243 -8.85 -14.91 -1.47
C VAL A 243 -8.89 -13.66 -0.61
N LYS A 244 -8.07 -13.62 0.44
CA LYS A 244 -7.84 -12.42 1.25
C LYS A 244 -6.35 -12.14 1.36
N ALA A 245 -5.91 -11.09 0.67
CA ALA A 245 -4.55 -10.60 0.81
C ALA A 245 -4.35 -9.91 2.17
N GLY A 246 -3.19 -10.11 2.79
CA GLY A 246 -2.84 -9.54 4.09
C GLY A 246 -3.38 -10.33 5.27
N THR A 247 -3.67 -9.64 6.36
CA THR A 247 -4.04 -10.23 7.67
C THR A 247 -5.53 -10.44 7.87
N LYS A 248 -6.33 -10.35 6.83
CA LYS A 248 -7.78 -10.57 6.92
C LYS A 248 -8.06 -12.06 7.06
N ASP A 249 -8.87 -12.38 8.06
CA ASP A 249 -9.39 -13.72 8.28
C ASP A 249 -10.57 -14.04 7.36
N ILE A 250 -10.83 -15.32 7.15
CA ILE A 250 -11.98 -15.82 6.40
C ILE A 250 -12.81 -16.72 7.32
N CYS A 251 -14.07 -16.36 7.54
CA CYS A 251 -15.02 -17.20 8.27
C CYS A 251 -15.52 -18.31 7.30
N TYR A 252 -15.21 -19.58 7.59
CA TYR A 252 -15.65 -20.66 6.72
C TYR A 252 -17.15 -20.89 6.74
N GLU A 253 -17.83 -20.50 7.84
CA GLU A 253 -19.27 -20.71 7.98
C GLU A 253 -20.10 -19.86 7.01
N ASP A 254 -19.55 -18.77 6.50
CA ASP A 254 -20.19 -17.92 5.48
C ASP A 254 -20.43 -18.67 4.16
N TYR A 255 -19.78 -19.82 3.96
CA TYR A 255 -19.77 -20.59 2.70
C TYR A 255 -20.56 -21.90 2.77
N LEU A 256 -21.16 -22.23 3.92
CA LEU A 256 -21.84 -23.53 4.14
C LEU A 256 -23.03 -23.78 3.22
N GLU A 257 -23.68 -22.72 2.73
CA GLU A 257 -24.84 -22.81 1.83
C GLU A 257 -24.45 -22.96 0.34
N LEU A 258 -23.16 -22.86 0.01
CA LEU A 258 -22.74 -23.03 -1.38
C LEU A 258 -22.65 -24.49 -1.78
N GLU A 259 -23.35 -24.84 -2.87
CA GLU A 259 -23.29 -26.19 -3.46
C GLU A 259 -22.02 -26.34 -4.35
N GLY A 260 -20.97 -26.95 -3.82
CA GLY A 260 -19.72 -27.16 -4.54
C GLY A 260 -18.54 -27.36 -3.60
N ASP A 261 -17.34 -27.39 -4.16
CA ASP A 261 -16.12 -27.32 -3.38
C ASP A 261 -15.69 -25.85 -3.23
N ILE A 262 -15.21 -25.49 -2.05
CA ILE A 262 -14.81 -24.13 -1.71
C ILE A 262 -13.33 -24.12 -1.33
N TYR A 263 -12.53 -23.28 -2.00
CA TYR A 263 -11.11 -23.09 -1.69
C TYR A 263 -10.90 -21.72 -1.08
N LEU A 264 -10.46 -21.72 0.17
CA LEU A 264 -10.22 -20.51 0.97
C LEU A 264 -8.71 -20.27 1.08
N PHE A 265 -8.28 -19.10 0.69
CA PHE A 265 -6.89 -18.69 0.77
C PHE A 265 -6.73 -17.33 1.41
N THR A 266 -5.84 -17.22 2.38
CA THR A 266 -5.39 -15.95 2.95
C THR A 266 -3.88 -15.93 3.07
N THR A 267 -3.24 -14.82 2.72
CA THR A 267 -1.76 -14.75 2.69
C THR A 267 -1.13 -14.69 4.08
N LYS A 268 -1.81 -14.06 5.06
CA LYS A 268 -1.34 -13.91 6.46
C LYS A 268 -2.45 -14.04 7.52
N GLY A 269 -3.70 -14.12 7.10
CA GLY A 269 -4.83 -14.34 8.01
C GLY A 269 -5.01 -15.81 8.35
N ILE A 270 -6.07 -16.14 9.04
CA ILE A 270 -6.47 -17.52 9.38
C ILE A 270 -7.90 -17.83 8.91
N ILE A 271 -8.20 -19.10 8.75
CA ILE A 271 -9.58 -19.55 8.54
C ILE A 271 -10.22 -19.71 9.91
N THR A 272 -11.36 -19.06 10.13
CA THR A 272 -12.04 -18.98 11.43
C THR A 272 -13.45 -19.54 11.37
N ASP A 273 -14.00 -19.84 12.54
CA ASP A 273 -15.44 -19.98 12.77
C ASP A 273 -16.12 -18.59 12.92
N LYS A 274 -17.44 -18.58 13.08
CA LYS A 274 -18.23 -17.34 13.27
C LYS A 274 -17.89 -16.55 14.55
N TYR A 275 -17.16 -17.16 15.48
CA TYR A 275 -16.70 -16.50 16.70
C TYR A 275 -15.27 -15.94 16.56
N GLY A 276 -14.69 -16.00 15.38
CA GLY A 276 -13.32 -15.54 15.10
C GLY A 276 -12.22 -16.46 15.63
N LYS A 277 -12.56 -17.69 16.05
CA LYS A 277 -11.59 -18.69 16.50
C LYS A 277 -11.06 -19.47 15.30
N LYS A 278 -9.76 -19.76 15.29
CA LYS A 278 -9.15 -20.62 14.28
C LYS A 278 -9.91 -21.95 14.18
N ALA A 279 -10.35 -22.30 12.98
CA ALA A 279 -11.04 -23.55 12.71
C ALA A 279 -10.13 -24.74 13.02
N SER A 280 -10.62 -25.66 13.85
CA SER A 280 -9.92 -26.92 14.17
C SER A 280 -10.14 -27.99 13.12
N SER A 281 -11.28 -27.95 12.45
CA SER A 281 -11.66 -28.82 11.34
C SER A 281 -12.57 -28.04 10.38
N LEU A 282 -12.56 -28.42 9.12
CA LEU A 282 -13.41 -27.84 8.08
C LEU A 282 -14.37 -28.92 7.54
N PRO A 283 -15.58 -28.52 7.07
CA PRO A 283 -16.45 -29.41 6.30
C PRO A 283 -15.71 -30.03 5.10
N GLN A 284 -16.15 -31.21 4.66
CA GLN A 284 -15.48 -31.99 3.63
C GLN A 284 -15.33 -31.23 2.29
N ASN A 285 -16.24 -30.33 1.98
CA ASN A 285 -16.25 -29.55 0.74
C ASN A 285 -15.53 -28.19 0.89
N ILE A 286 -14.97 -27.86 2.06
CA ILE A 286 -14.23 -26.61 2.28
C ILE A 286 -12.75 -26.91 2.49
N HIS A 287 -11.92 -26.30 1.68
CA HIS A 287 -10.48 -26.55 1.62
C HIS A 287 -9.70 -25.27 1.92
N ALA A 288 -8.95 -25.28 3.02
CA ALA A 288 -7.98 -24.20 3.30
C ALA A 288 -6.69 -24.45 2.51
N VAL A 289 -6.26 -23.48 1.73
CA VAL A 289 -5.01 -23.55 0.97
C VAL A 289 -3.90 -22.85 1.74
N SER A 290 -2.80 -23.58 2.00
CA SER A 290 -1.64 -23.04 2.71
C SER A 290 -0.88 -22.02 1.84
N PRO A 291 -0.47 -20.87 2.39
CA PRO A 291 0.43 -19.94 1.71
C PRO A 291 1.73 -20.61 1.24
N ASP A 292 2.32 -21.49 2.05
CA ASP A 292 3.55 -22.20 1.69
C ASP A 292 3.36 -23.07 0.45
N LYS A 293 2.19 -23.69 0.29
CA LYS A 293 1.88 -24.54 -0.86
C LYS A 293 1.84 -23.73 -2.16
N LEU A 294 1.17 -22.58 -2.16
CA LEU A 294 1.12 -21.72 -3.34
C LEU A 294 2.48 -21.05 -3.60
N TYR A 295 3.23 -20.71 -2.55
CA TYR A 295 4.61 -20.24 -2.69
C TYR A 295 5.49 -21.31 -3.38
N GLN A 296 5.48 -22.54 -2.89
CA GLN A 296 6.23 -23.64 -3.51
C GLN A 296 5.82 -23.84 -4.96
N PHE A 297 4.52 -23.83 -5.26
CA PHE A 297 4.03 -23.89 -6.63
C PHE A 297 4.59 -22.78 -7.51
N ALA A 298 4.60 -21.52 -7.04
CA ALA A 298 5.10 -20.38 -7.81
C ALA A 298 6.60 -20.50 -8.13
N PHE A 299 7.39 -21.12 -7.25
CA PHE A 299 8.85 -21.30 -7.43
C PHE A 299 9.26 -22.66 -8.02
N ASP A 300 8.31 -23.56 -8.29
CA ASP A 300 8.62 -24.82 -8.98
C ASP A 300 8.83 -24.54 -10.48
N THR A 301 9.95 -24.98 -11.01
CA THR A 301 10.29 -24.84 -12.44
C THR A 301 9.26 -25.47 -13.37
N LYS A 302 8.55 -26.51 -12.91
CA LYS A 302 7.51 -27.20 -13.69
C LYS A 302 6.23 -26.39 -13.83
N SER A 303 5.95 -25.50 -12.89
CA SER A 303 4.76 -24.65 -12.87
C SER A 303 4.95 -23.30 -13.58
N LYS A 304 6.16 -22.97 -14.01
CA LYS A 304 6.48 -21.67 -14.64
C LYS A 304 5.51 -21.30 -15.78
N ASN A 305 5.11 -22.26 -16.61
CA ASN A 305 4.20 -22.04 -17.75
C ASN A 305 2.72 -21.81 -17.34
N TYR A 306 2.40 -22.00 -16.07
CA TYR A 306 1.05 -21.78 -15.54
C TYR A 306 0.90 -20.40 -14.87
N LEU A 307 2.00 -19.72 -14.59
CA LEU A 307 1.98 -18.41 -13.93
C LEU A 307 1.62 -17.29 -14.91
N SER A 308 0.85 -16.32 -14.44
CA SER A 308 0.65 -15.07 -15.18
C SER A 308 1.98 -14.30 -15.31
N ASN A 309 2.07 -13.41 -16.32
CA ASN A 309 3.27 -12.60 -16.51
C ASN A 309 3.61 -11.74 -15.29
N SER A 310 2.59 -11.24 -14.58
CA SER A 310 2.78 -10.46 -13.37
C SER A 310 3.43 -11.28 -12.25
N ILE A 311 2.91 -12.49 -11.99
CA ILE A 311 3.48 -13.39 -10.97
C ILE A 311 4.88 -13.82 -11.35
N SER A 312 5.10 -14.20 -12.62
CA SER A 312 6.41 -14.62 -13.14
C SER A 312 7.46 -13.53 -12.96
N LYS A 313 7.12 -12.26 -13.23
CA LYS A 313 7.99 -11.10 -13.01
C LYS A 313 8.49 -11.06 -11.56
N TRP A 314 7.61 -11.24 -10.57
CA TRP A 314 8.00 -11.18 -9.17
C TRP A 314 8.81 -12.40 -8.71
N VAL A 315 8.52 -13.58 -9.26
CA VAL A 315 9.37 -14.77 -9.06
C VAL A 315 10.78 -14.55 -9.62
N ASP A 316 10.89 -14.05 -10.84
CA ASP A 316 12.17 -13.75 -11.47
C ASP A 316 12.92 -12.63 -10.71
N TYR A 317 12.21 -11.59 -10.24
CA TYR A 317 12.78 -10.52 -9.41
C TYR A 317 13.41 -11.06 -8.14
N LEU A 318 12.68 -11.92 -7.38
CA LEU A 318 13.22 -12.54 -6.17
C LEU A 318 14.36 -13.52 -6.46
N ASN A 319 14.43 -14.11 -7.64
CA ASN A 319 15.53 -14.99 -8.02
C ASN A 319 16.80 -14.23 -8.38
N THR A 320 16.68 -12.99 -8.82
CA THR A 320 17.79 -12.16 -9.29
C THR A 320 18.40 -11.30 -8.18
N HIS A 321 17.59 -10.87 -7.22
CA HIS A 321 17.97 -9.96 -6.14
C HIS A 321 17.96 -10.65 -4.77
#